data_4ec1d58be15483d8eadb5d625a92dd12
#
_entry.id   4ec1d58be15483d8eadb5d625a92dd12
#
_cell.length_a   1.000
_cell.length_b   1.000
_cell.length_c   1.000
_cell.angle_alpha   90.00
_cell.angle_beta   90.00
_cell.angle_gamma   90.00
#
_symmetry.space_group_name_H-M   'P 1'
#
loop_
_entity.id
_entity.type
_entity.pdbx_description
1 polymer ?
#
loop_
_entity_poly.entity_id
_entity_poly.type
_entity_poly.pdbx_seq_one_letter_code
_entity_poly.pdbx_strand_id
1 'polypeptide(L)'
;MTLFLGKTAVSPVINVGGNSDTPSVKYKLLQRVIDDSNNEIGTVSGFFTDKNDVEYAVVCLDAIYRNSSAQWASAMENVTNMPLYDNWTIWEAPETATENTTLILASETSSACTHCRSKSFTIGGVTYYGQLPNIIELVDIARHRTAINAADTSGGSITIATNKNYWSSSQYNSDYSWYIEYLGRALFGGKTANDYVCPVLEIPLS
;
A
#
# COMPACT_ATOMS: atom_id res chain seq x y z
N MET A 1 -7.58 -37.64 17.14
CA MET A 1 -7.58 -36.58 18.15
C MET A 1 -7.28 -35.27 17.39
N THR A 2 -8.36 -34.57 17.02
CA THR A 2 -8.29 -33.39 16.13
C THR A 2 -8.26 -32.15 17.01
N LEU A 3 -7.14 -31.41 16.98
CA LEU A 3 -6.95 -30.17 17.77
C LEU A 3 -7.60 -29.02 16.99
N PHE A 4 -8.73 -28.53 17.47
CA PHE A 4 -9.32 -27.26 17.01
C PHE A 4 -8.55 -26.10 17.66
N LEU A 5 -7.70 -25.41 16.88
CA LEU A 5 -7.18 -24.11 17.29
C LEU A 5 -8.26 -23.05 17.04
N GLY A 6 -8.90 -22.62 18.12
CA GLY A 6 -9.90 -21.57 18.10
C GLY A 6 -9.29 -20.25 17.61
N LYS A 7 -9.97 -19.62 16.66
CA LYS A 7 -9.71 -18.22 16.26
C LYS A 7 -10.06 -17.30 17.43
N THR A 8 -9.08 -16.83 18.17
CA THR A 8 -9.26 -15.68 19.05
C THR A 8 -9.01 -14.42 18.23
N ALA A 9 -10.09 -13.85 17.72
CA ALA A 9 -10.07 -12.46 17.26
C ALA A 9 -9.93 -11.59 18.50
N VAL A 10 -8.75 -10.99 18.68
CA VAL A 10 -8.56 -9.94 19.68
C VAL A 10 -8.85 -8.62 18.99
N SER A 11 -10.11 -8.18 19.05
CA SER A 11 -10.44 -6.79 18.72
C SER A 11 -9.97 -5.90 19.87
N PRO A 12 -9.17 -4.85 19.63
CA PRO A 12 -8.97 -3.83 20.63
C PRO A 12 -10.26 -3.01 20.77
N VAL A 13 -10.92 -3.12 21.91
CA VAL A 13 -12.03 -2.22 22.29
C VAL A 13 -11.40 -0.85 22.56
N ILE A 14 -11.66 0.12 21.71
CA ILE A 14 -11.27 1.52 21.96
C ILE A 14 -12.33 2.12 22.90
N ASN A 15 -11.97 2.31 24.17
CA ASN A 15 -12.76 3.09 25.13
C ASN A 15 -12.48 4.57 24.88
N VAL A 16 -13.44 5.29 24.30
CA VAL A 16 -13.38 6.74 24.12
C VAL A 16 -13.87 7.40 25.43
N GLY A 17 -12.97 7.58 26.39
CA GLY A 17 -13.18 8.44 27.56
C GLY A 17 -12.37 9.72 27.36
N GLY A 18 -13.06 10.86 27.30
CA GLY A 18 -12.44 12.14 26.99
C GLY A 18 -11.36 12.57 27.98
N ASN A 19 -10.17 12.77 27.44
CA ASN A 19 -9.13 13.70 27.86
C ASN A 19 -8.18 13.85 26.66
N SER A 20 -7.59 15.01 26.48
CA SER A 20 -6.88 15.52 25.31
C SER A 20 -5.52 14.86 24.99
N ASP A 21 -5.32 13.60 25.32
CA ASP A 21 -4.26 12.77 24.80
C ASP A 21 -4.89 11.82 23.79
N THR A 22 -4.72 12.11 22.51
CA THR A 22 -5.09 11.19 21.42
C THR A 22 -4.33 9.89 21.68
N PRO A 23 -5.03 8.75 21.95
CA PRO A 23 -4.31 7.50 22.18
C PRO A 23 -3.59 7.16 20.85
N SER A 24 -2.26 7.07 20.89
CA SER A 24 -1.49 6.58 19.76
C SER A 24 -1.95 5.16 19.47
N VAL A 25 -2.70 4.96 18.40
CA VAL A 25 -3.12 3.64 17.95
C VAL A 25 -1.86 2.89 17.52
N LYS A 26 -1.37 2.00 18.37
CA LYS A 26 -0.20 1.18 18.03
C LYS A 26 -0.64 0.03 17.14
N TYR A 27 -0.41 0.17 15.84
CA TYR A 27 -0.55 -0.92 14.89
C TYR A 27 0.52 -2.00 15.11
N LYS A 28 0.19 -3.24 14.77
CA LYS A 28 1.13 -4.37 14.78
C LYS A 28 1.21 -4.97 13.38
N LEU A 29 2.39 -5.43 13.03
CA LEU A 29 2.59 -6.17 11.76
C LEU A 29 1.56 -7.30 11.65
N LEU A 30 0.97 -7.45 10.47
CA LEU A 30 -0.08 -8.41 10.13
C LEU A 30 -1.41 -8.24 10.89
N GLN A 31 -1.60 -7.12 11.57
CA GLN A 31 -2.88 -6.77 12.18
C GLN A 31 -3.91 -6.45 11.10
N ARG A 32 -5.14 -6.94 11.25
CA ARG A 32 -6.29 -6.51 10.43
C ARG A 32 -6.68 -5.08 10.82
N VAL A 33 -7.00 -4.27 9.83
CA VAL A 33 -7.47 -2.90 10.00
C VAL A 33 -8.96 -2.83 9.67
N ILE A 34 -9.70 -2.13 10.52
CA ILE A 34 -11.16 -1.97 10.44
C ILE A 34 -11.44 -0.48 10.32
N ASP A 35 -12.34 -0.11 9.41
CA ASP A 35 -12.82 1.26 9.26
C ASP A 35 -13.89 1.61 10.32
N ASP A 36 -14.27 2.88 10.39
CA ASP A 36 -15.28 3.36 11.35
C ASP A 36 -16.69 2.80 11.09
N SER A 37 -16.91 2.18 9.92
CA SER A 37 -18.13 1.45 9.57
C SER A 37 -18.07 -0.03 9.96
N ASN A 38 -17.01 -0.46 10.66
CA ASN A 38 -16.75 -1.84 11.11
C ASN A 38 -16.48 -2.82 9.97
N ASN A 39 -15.97 -2.36 8.82
CA ASN A 39 -15.53 -3.23 7.74
C ASN A 39 -14.04 -3.53 7.89
N GLU A 40 -13.64 -4.78 7.73
CA GLU A 40 -12.23 -5.14 7.52
C GLU A 40 -11.81 -4.67 6.14
N ILE A 41 -10.74 -3.87 6.06
CA ILE A 41 -10.31 -3.20 4.82
C ILE A 41 -8.93 -3.62 4.33
N GLY A 42 -8.11 -4.16 5.21
CA GLY A 42 -6.75 -4.54 4.85
C GLY A 42 -5.94 -5.07 6.03
N THR A 43 -4.67 -5.32 5.78
CA THR A 43 -3.71 -5.87 6.74
C THR A 43 -2.47 -4.99 6.80
N VAL A 44 -1.97 -4.69 8.01
CA VAL A 44 -0.68 -3.97 8.18
C VAL A 44 0.43 -4.82 7.60
N SER A 45 1.01 -4.36 6.49
CA SER A 45 2.07 -5.05 5.74
C SER A 45 3.47 -4.68 6.17
N GLY A 46 3.64 -3.52 6.80
CA GLY A 46 4.92 -2.99 7.24
C GLY A 46 4.79 -1.63 7.90
N PHE A 47 5.94 -1.05 8.19
CA PHE A 47 6.07 0.31 8.69
C PHE A 47 7.06 1.06 7.81
N PHE A 48 6.79 2.34 7.57
CA PHE A 48 7.62 3.19 6.74
C PHE A 48 7.87 4.50 7.45
N THR A 49 9.10 4.99 7.39
CA THR A 49 9.47 6.32 7.91
C THR A 49 9.82 7.21 6.72
N ASP A 50 9.17 8.36 6.62
CA ASP A 50 9.43 9.30 5.53
C ASP A 50 10.68 10.17 5.77
N LYS A 51 11.00 11.04 4.81
CA LYS A 51 12.13 12.00 4.88
C LYS A 51 12.02 13.06 5.98
N ASN A 52 10.86 13.18 6.64
CA ASN A 52 10.61 14.11 7.73
C ASN A 52 10.56 13.40 9.09
N ASP A 53 11.03 12.14 9.15
CA ASP A 53 11.02 11.27 10.33
C ASP A 53 9.60 10.96 10.85
N VAL A 54 8.58 11.03 9.98
CA VAL A 54 7.22 10.59 10.32
C VAL A 54 7.11 9.11 10.02
N GLU A 55 6.68 8.34 11.04
CA GLU A 55 6.46 6.90 10.91
C GLU A 55 4.99 6.61 10.55
N TYR A 56 4.78 5.70 9.60
CA TYR A 56 3.48 5.27 9.11
C TYR A 56 3.30 3.77 9.27
N ALA A 57 2.09 3.34 9.64
CA ALA A 57 1.65 1.97 9.39
C ALA A 57 1.15 1.88 7.94
N VAL A 58 1.73 0.96 7.18
CA VAL A 58 1.35 0.68 5.80
C VAL A 58 0.32 -0.44 5.78
N VAL A 59 -0.89 -0.13 5.34
CA VAL A 59 -2.01 -1.08 5.28
C VAL A 59 -2.21 -1.53 3.85
N CYS A 60 -1.84 -2.76 3.53
CA CYS A 60 -2.17 -3.40 2.25
C CYS A 60 -3.67 -3.68 2.18
N LEU A 61 -4.36 -3.08 1.23
CA LEU A 61 -5.81 -3.26 1.07
C LEU A 61 -6.16 -4.67 0.57
N ASP A 62 -7.34 -5.13 0.94
CA ASP A 62 -7.85 -6.46 0.62
C ASP A 62 -8.05 -6.68 -0.89
N ALA A 63 -8.20 -7.93 -1.29
CA ALA A 63 -8.27 -8.39 -2.67
C ALA A 63 -9.36 -7.71 -3.50
N ILE A 64 -10.49 -7.36 -2.88
CA ILE A 64 -11.60 -6.66 -3.56
C ILE A 64 -11.24 -5.24 -4.03
N TYR A 65 -10.18 -4.64 -3.45
CA TYR A 65 -9.73 -3.29 -3.79
C TYR A 65 -8.57 -3.28 -4.79
N ARG A 66 -7.99 -4.44 -5.14
CA ARG A 66 -6.86 -4.59 -6.06
C ARG A 66 -7.32 -4.54 -7.52
N ASN A 67 -6.40 -4.29 -8.44
CA ASN A 67 -6.65 -4.31 -9.87
C ASN A 67 -5.62 -5.23 -10.57
N SER A 68 -6.08 -5.99 -11.57
CA SER A 68 -5.24 -6.94 -12.30
C SER A 68 -4.60 -6.36 -13.56
N SER A 69 -4.98 -5.14 -13.97
CA SER A 69 -4.48 -4.53 -15.21
C SER A 69 -4.63 -3.01 -15.15
N ALA A 70 -3.53 -2.33 -14.93
CA ALA A 70 -3.49 -0.87 -14.89
C ALA A 70 -2.14 -0.36 -15.41
N GLN A 71 -2.14 0.77 -16.11
CA GLN A 71 -0.92 1.46 -16.56
C GLN A 71 -0.43 2.40 -15.47
N TRP A 72 0.89 2.46 -15.32
CA TRP A 72 1.54 3.41 -14.42
C TRP A 72 1.32 4.85 -14.89
N ALA A 73 1.53 5.11 -16.20
CA ALA A 73 1.22 6.38 -16.87
C ALA A 73 0.79 6.12 -18.33
N SER A 74 0.13 7.09 -18.94
CA SER A 74 -0.27 7.05 -20.36
C SER A 74 0.84 7.45 -21.31
N ALA A 75 1.90 8.12 -20.80
CA ALA A 75 3.06 8.58 -21.55
C ALA A 75 4.37 8.15 -20.90
N MET A 76 5.47 8.20 -21.68
CA MET A 76 6.82 7.91 -21.22
C MET A 76 7.55 9.23 -20.96
N GLU A 77 7.18 9.91 -19.87
CA GLU A 77 7.73 11.19 -19.48
C GLU A 77 8.12 11.20 -17.99
N ASN A 78 8.98 12.12 -17.59
CA ASN A 78 9.27 12.31 -16.19
C ASN A 78 8.13 13.03 -15.49
N VAL A 79 7.67 12.46 -14.38
CA VAL A 79 6.73 13.14 -13.49
C VAL A 79 7.43 14.33 -12.86
N THR A 80 6.84 15.51 -13.00
CA THR A 80 7.40 16.76 -12.51
C THR A 80 7.57 16.73 -10.99
N ASN A 81 8.74 17.16 -10.51
CA ASN A 81 9.13 17.21 -9.10
C ASN A 81 9.22 15.84 -8.40
N MET A 82 9.13 14.75 -9.13
CA MET A 82 9.29 13.41 -8.57
C MET A 82 10.76 12.98 -8.65
N PRO A 83 11.37 12.48 -7.57
CA PRO A 83 12.70 11.92 -7.61
C PRO A 83 12.84 10.76 -8.59
N LEU A 84 14.00 10.63 -9.18
CA LEU A 84 14.40 9.47 -9.98
C LEU A 84 15.21 8.53 -9.10
N TYR A 85 14.79 7.29 -9.03
CA TYR A 85 15.44 6.28 -8.22
C TYR A 85 16.19 5.29 -9.08
N ASP A 86 17.51 5.32 -9.04
CA ASP A 86 18.36 4.29 -9.62
C ASP A 86 18.45 3.04 -8.72
N ASN A 87 19.25 2.06 -9.11
CA ASN A 87 19.41 0.80 -8.39
C ASN A 87 19.99 0.94 -6.96
N TRP A 88 20.57 2.08 -6.63
CA TRP A 88 21.19 2.33 -5.33
C TRP A 88 20.29 3.20 -4.43
N THR A 89 19.74 4.27 -5.00
CA THR A 89 18.94 5.25 -4.26
C THR A 89 17.51 4.77 -3.98
N ILE A 90 17.05 3.71 -4.66
CA ILE A 90 15.70 3.18 -4.48
C ILE A 90 15.40 2.75 -3.04
N TRP A 91 16.42 2.30 -2.32
CA TRP A 91 16.29 1.85 -0.93
C TRP A 91 16.36 3.01 0.08
N GLU A 92 16.71 4.19 -0.40
CA GLU A 92 16.73 5.44 0.34
C GLU A 92 15.52 6.31 -0.01
N ALA A 93 14.50 5.73 -0.65
CA ALA A 93 13.32 6.45 -1.14
C ALA A 93 12.46 6.95 0.04
N PRO A 94 12.61 8.19 0.46
CA PRO A 94 11.93 8.73 1.63
C PRO A 94 10.54 9.31 1.32
N GLU A 95 10.14 9.35 0.04
CA GLU A 95 8.83 9.85 -0.35
C GLU A 95 7.76 8.82 -0.05
N THR A 96 6.66 9.31 0.55
CA THR A 96 5.48 8.48 0.84
C THR A 96 4.78 8.05 -0.46
N ALA A 97 4.02 6.96 -0.40
CA ALA A 97 3.11 6.58 -1.48
C ALA A 97 2.10 7.69 -1.78
N THR A 98 1.70 8.44 -0.75
CA THR A 98 0.79 9.60 -0.85
C THR A 98 1.38 10.73 -1.68
N GLU A 99 2.65 11.12 -1.42
CA GLU A 99 3.36 12.14 -2.20
C GLU A 99 3.50 11.70 -3.65
N ASN A 100 4.05 10.50 -3.88
CA ASN A 100 4.27 9.95 -5.21
C ASN A 100 2.97 9.84 -6.01
N THR A 101 1.91 9.26 -5.44
CA THR A 101 0.60 9.14 -6.12
C THR A 101 0.04 10.50 -6.47
N THR A 102 0.22 11.50 -5.61
CA THR A 102 -0.25 12.88 -5.85
C THR A 102 0.52 13.53 -7.00
N LEU A 103 1.85 13.38 -7.05
CA LEU A 103 2.68 13.92 -8.13
C LEU A 103 2.36 13.26 -9.48
N ILE A 104 2.17 11.93 -9.50
CA ILE A 104 1.78 11.20 -10.72
C ILE A 104 0.44 11.72 -11.24
N LEU A 105 -0.57 11.82 -10.38
CA LEU A 105 -1.91 12.28 -10.80
C LEU A 105 -1.95 13.76 -11.21
N ALA A 106 -1.02 14.58 -10.74
CA ALA A 106 -0.90 15.98 -11.15
C ALA A 106 -0.21 16.16 -12.51
N SER A 107 0.63 15.20 -12.92
CA SER A 107 1.48 15.29 -14.11
C SER A 107 1.03 14.36 -15.24
N GLU A 108 0.43 13.21 -14.89
CA GLU A 108 0.18 12.09 -15.81
C GLU A 108 -1.25 11.54 -15.69
N THR A 109 -1.74 10.97 -16.80
CA THR A 109 -2.90 10.08 -16.73
C THR A 109 -2.44 8.69 -16.33
N SER A 110 -2.72 8.31 -15.08
CA SER A 110 -2.38 7.02 -14.50
C SER A 110 -3.63 6.25 -14.09
N SER A 111 -3.90 5.13 -14.75
CA SER A 111 -5.01 4.26 -14.33
C SER A 111 -4.69 3.52 -13.02
N ALA A 112 -3.41 3.24 -12.75
CA ALA A 112 -2.94 2.65 -11.50
C ALA A 112 -3.22 3.57 -10.30
N CYS A 113 -2.74 4.83 -10.37
CA CYS A 113 -2.94 5.81 -9.31
C CYS A 113 -4.42 6.21 -9.16
N THR A 114 -5.15 6.36 -10.27
CA THR A 114 -6.60 6.66 -10.26
C THR A 114 -7.38 5.53 -9.57
N HIS A 115 -7.03 4.27 -9.87
CA HIS A 115 -7.65 3.12 -9.21
C HIS A 115 -7.40 3.15 -7.70
N CYS A 116 -6.16 3.34 -7.26
CA CYS A 116 -5.82 3.44 -5.84
C CYS A 116 -6.59 4.58 -5.16
N ARG A 117 -6.51 5.79 -5.70
CA ARG A 117 -7.11 7.01 -5.15
C ARG A 117 -8.63 6.95 -5.08
N SER A 118 -9.28 6.09 -5.87
CA SER A 118 -10.74 5.87 -5.81
C SER A 118 -11.20 5.14 -4.54
N LYS A 119 -10.27 4.60 -3.75
CA LYS A 119 -10.56 3.93 -2.47
C LYS A 119 -10.35 4.91 -1.33
N SER A 120 -11.32 4.99 -0.41
CA SER A 120 -11.21 5.84 0.78
C SER A 120 -11.89 5.17 1.96
N PHE A 121 -11.31 5.35 3.15
CA PHE A 121 -11.77 4.75 4.39
C PHE A 121 -11.61 5.75 5.53
N THR A 122 -12.58 5.80 6.42
CA THR A 122 -12.48 6.62 7.64
C THR A 122 -12.05 5.73 8.80
N ILE A 123 -10.98 6.12 9.48
CA ILE A 123 -10.40 5.38 10.61
C ILE A 123 -10.13 6.37 11.73
N GLY A 124 -10.81 6.20 12.86
CA GLY A 124 -10.71 7.13 14.00
C GLY A 124 -11.14 8.57 13.66
N GLY A 125 -12.14 8.73 12.78
CA GLY A 125 -12.64 10.02 12.32
C GLY A 125 -11.80 10.69 11.23
N VAL A 126 -10.68 10.10 10.80
CA VAL A 126 -9.82 10.63 9.73
C VAL A 126 -10.04 9.82 8.45
N THR A 127 -10.23 10.50 7.31
CA THR A 127 -10.39 9.85 6.01
C THR A 127 -9.02 9.68 5.35
N TYR A 128 -8.67 8.42 5.04
CA TYR A 128 -7.49 8.02 4.30
C TYR A 128 -7.85 7.57 2.89
N TYR A 129 -7.04 7.94 1.92
CA TYR A 129 -7.23 7.55 0.51
C TYR A 129 -6.21 6.49 0.12
N GLY A 130 -6.62 5.56 -0.72
CA GLY A 130 -5.72 4.55 -1.27
C GLY A 130 -4.62 5.17 -2.13
N GLN A 131 -3.42 4.65 -2.01
CA GLN A 131 -2.22 5.08 -2.70
C GLN A 131 -1.60 3.93 -3.49
N LEU A 132 -0.92 4.23 -4.58
CA LEU A 132 -0.02 3.27 -5.21
C LEU A 132 1.23 3.16 -4.33
N PRO A 133 1.56 1.98 -3.76
CA PRO A 133 2.65 1.85 -2.81
C PRO A 133 3.99 2.31 -3.40
N ASN A 134 4.86 2.92 -2.60
CA ASN A 134 6.24 3.09 -3.00
C ASN A 134 6.95 1.72 -3.07
N ILE A 135 8.19 1.67 -3.58
CA ILE A 135 8.85 0.38 -3.81
C ILE A 135 9.21 -0.32 -2.50
N ILE A 136 9.53 0.40 -1.44
CA ILE A 136 9.88 -0.16 -0.12
C ILE A 136 8.64 -0.82 0.49
N GLU A 137 7.52 -0.13 0.49
CA GLU A 137 6.24 -0.66 0.96
C GLU A 137 5.81 -1.90 0.17
N LEU A 138 6.02 -1.87 -1.16
CA LEU A 138 5.67 -2.99 -2.02
C LEU A 138 6.58 -4.21 -1.77
N VAL A 139 7.85 -4.01 -1.43
CA VAL A 139 8.77 -5.09 -1.01
C VAL A 139 8.27 -5.73 0.28
N ASP A 140 7.80 -4.95 1.25
CA ASP A 140 7.26 -5.49 2.50
C ASP A 140 5.95 -6.26 2.27
N ILE A 141 5.07 -5.76 1.41
CA ILE A 141 3.89 -6.49 0.97
C ILE A 141 4.29 -7.84 0.35
N ALA A 142 5.28 -7.85 -0.54
CA ALA A 142 5.75 -9.08 -1.19
C ALA A 142 6.36 -10.08 -0.20
N ARG A 143 7.09 -9.60 0.82
CA ARG A 143 7.65 -10.43 1.90
C ARG A 143 6.56 -11.10 2.74
N HIS A 144 5.49 -10.38 3.02
CA HIS A 144 4.40 -10.83 3.89
C HIS A 144 3.18 -11.38 3.13
N ARG A 145 3.25 -11.51 1.78
CA ARG A 145 2.12 -11.85 0.90
C ARG A 145 1.33 -13.08 1.33
N THR A 146 2.00 -14.12 1.82
CA THR A 146 1.31 -15.35 2.25
C THR A 146 0.40 -15.09 3.45
N ALA A 147 0.89 -14.35 4.43
CA ALA A 147 0.13 -14.01 5.62
C ALA A 147 -0.99 -13.00 5.30
N ILE A 148 -0.69 -12.00 4.44
CA ILE A 148 -1.68 -11.00 3.98
C ILE A 148 -2.82 -11.69 3.23
N ASN A 149 -2.51 -12.59 2.29
CA ASN A 149 -3.53 -13.34 1.55
C ASN A 149 -4.35 -14.27 2.47
N ALA A 150 -3.72 -14.87 3.48
CA ALA A 150 -4.42 -15.74 4.44
C ALA A 150 -5.33 -14.95 5.40
N ALA A 151 -5.00 -13.70 5.68
CA ALA A 151 -5.79 -12.81 6.53
C ALA A 151 -6.95 -12.14 5.78
N ASP A 152 -6.89 -12.10 4.44
CA ASP A 152 -7.89 -11.47 3.59
C ASP A 152 -9.19 -12.28 3.55
N THR A 153 -10.26 -11.72 4.11
CA THR A 153 -11.59 -12.33 4.19
C THR A 153 -12.60 -11.66 3.25
N SER A 154 -12.13 -10.73 2.40
CA SER A 154 -12.99 -9.88 1.56
C SER A 154 -13.76 -10.62 0.46
N GLY A 155 -13.34 -11.85 0.12
CA GLY A 155 -13.89 -12.62 -0.99
C GLY A 155 -13.44 -12.13 -2.38
N GLY A 156 -12.50 -11.16 -2.43
CA GLY A 156 -11.89 -10.71 -3.68
C GLY A 156 -11.05 -11.80 -4.33
N SER A 157 -11.00 -11.81 -5.66
CA SER A 157 -10.28 -12.83 -6.44
C SER A 157 -8.81 -12.49 -6.70
N ILE A 158 -8.39 -11.25 -6.47
CA ILE A 158 -7.02 -10.79 -6.79
C ILE A 158 -6.12 -10.94 -5.56
N THR A 159 -5.62 -12.15 -5.34
CA THR A 159 -4.59 -12.40 -4.32
C THR A 159 -3.24 -11.84 -4.74
N ILE A 160 -2.36 -11.53 -3.77
CA ILE A 160 -0.97 -11.16 -4.09
C ILE A 160 -0.24 -12.42 -4.55
N ALA A 161 -0.16 -12.56 -5.88
CA ALA A 161 0.30 -13.77 -6.53
C ALA A 161 1.82 -13.77 -6.76
N THR A 162 2.41 -14.97 -6.79
CA THR A 162 3.84 -15.16 -7.04
C THR A 162 4.22 -15.17 -8.52
N ASN A 163 3.25 -15.01 -9.43
CA ASN A 163 3.47 -15.02 -10.88
C ASN A 163 2.99 -13.73 -11.55
N LYS A 164 2.90 -12.64 -10.81
CA LYS A 164 2.43 -11.34 -11.29
C LYS A 164 3.39 -10.25 -10.88
N ASN A 165 3.44 -9.21 -11.69
CA ASN A 165 4.15 -7.98 -11.40
C ASN A 165 3.18 -6.99 -10.75
N TYR A 166 3.68 -6.18 -9.82
CA TYR A 166 2.90 -5.14 -9.13
C TYR A 166 3.60 -3.81 -9.24
N TRP A 167 2.91 -2.80 -9.79
CA TRP A 167 3.42 -1.44 -9.89
C TRP A 167 3.71 -0.83 -8.52
N SER A 168 4.85 -0.15 -8.41
CA SER A 168 5.10 0.83 -7.35
C SER A 168 4.88 2.24 -7.85
N SER A 169 4.74 3.21 -6.95
CA SER A 169 4.71 4.64 -7.31
C SER A 169 6.10 5.23 -7.56
N SER A 170 7.18 4.49 -7.34
CA SER A 170 8.55 4.99 -7.51
C SER A 170 8.94 5.02 -8.98
N GLN A 171 9.40 6.19 -9.47
CA GLN A 171 9.84 6.37 -10.85
C GLN A 171 11.32 6.00 -11.00
N TYR A 172 11.68 5.30 -12.09
CA TYR A 172 13.08 5.03 -12.44
C TYR A 172 13.65 6.11 -13.37
N ASN A 173 12.95 6.41 -14.47
CA ASN A 173 13.28 7.48 -15.43
C ASN A 173 12.03 7.89 -16.24
N SER A 174 12.21 8.60 -17.37
CA SER A 174 11.12 8.98 -18.26
C SER A 174 10.29 7.79 -18.74
N ASP A 175 10.92 6.67 -19.07
CA ASP A 175 10.30 5.56 -19.76
C ASP A 175 9.85 4.45 -18.82
N TYR A 176 10.50 4.34 -17.64
CA TYR A 176 10.38 3.21 -16.74
C TYR A 176 9.96 3.62 -15.33
N SER A 177 9.20 2.74 -14.69
CA SER A 177 8.86 2.80 -13.27
C SER A 177 9.19 1.48 -12.59
N TRP A 178 9.40 1.52 -11.27
CA TRP A 178 9.69 0.33 -10.48
C TRP A 178 8.44 -0.52 -10.27
N TYR A 179 8.64 -1.83 -10.25
CA TYR A 179 7.64 -2.82 -9.85
C TYR A 179 8.29 -3.96 -9.07
N ILE A 180 7.49 -4.72 -8.37
CA ILE A 180 7.91 -6.01 -7.79
C ILE A 180 7.45 -7.12 -8.72
N GLU A 181 8.41 -7.95 -9.15
CA GLU A 181 8.10 -9.16 -9.89
C GLU A 181 7.67 -10.31 -8.96
N TYR A 182 7.19 -11.37 -9.56
CA TYR A 182 6.65 -12.55 -8.89
C TYR A 182 7.59 -13.21 -7.86
N LEU A 183 8.91 -13.07 -7.97
CA LEU A 183 9.88 -13.58 -7.00
C LEU A 183 10.16 -12.62 -5.84
N GLY A 184 9.53 -11.45 -5.84
CA GLY A 184 9.74 -10.41 -4.83
C GLY A 184 10.98 -9.55 -5.09
N ARG A 185 11.53 -9.57 -6.32
CA ARG A 185 12.62 -8.69 -6.73
C ARG A 185 12.07 -7.36 -7.25
N ALA A 186 12.72 -6.26 -6.89
CA ALA A 186 12.46 -4.96 -7.47
C ALA A 186 13.10 -4.90 -8.87
N LEU A 187 12.29 -4.61 -9.87
CA LEU A 187 12.69 -4.40 -11.26
C LEU A 187 12.00 -3.15 -11.79
N PHE A 188 12.33 -2.73 -13.01
CA PHE A 188 11.67 -1.60 -13.67
C PHE A 188 11.08 -2.04 -15.01
N GLY A 189 9.96 -1.44 -15.37
CA GLY A 189 9.21 -1.72 -16.61
C GLY A 189 8.61 -0.48 -17.24
N GLY A 190 8.29 -0.56 -18.52
CA GLY A 190 7.73 0.57 -19.28
C GLY A 190 6.42 1.06 -18.67
N LYS A 191 6.31 2.35 -18.40
CA LYS A 191 5.18 2.99 -17.71
C LYS A 191 3.81 2.74 -18.37
N THR A 192 3.81 2.52 -19.67
CA THR A 192 2.58 2.25 -20.46
C THR A 192 2.18 0.77 -20.46
N ALA A 193 2.96 -0.11 -19.84
CA ALA A 193 2.58 -1.51 -19.66
C ALA A 193 1.44 -1.66 -18.65
N ASN A 194 0.68 -2.75 -18.78
CA ASN A 194 -0.36 -3.10 -17.81
C ASN A 194 0.16 -4.12 -16.84
N ASP A 195 0.14 -3.77 -15.57
CA ASP A 195 0.51 -4.66 -14.46
C ASP A 195 -0.51 -4.57 -13.31
N TYR A 196 -0.32 -5.40 -12.30
CA TYR A 196 -1.19 -5.46 -11.13
C TYR A 196 -0.98 -4.26 -10.21
N VAL A 197 -2.03 -3.91 -9.48
CA VAL A 197 -2.03 -2.84 -8.50
C VAL A 197 -2.54 -3.37 -7.16
N CYS A 198 -1.79 -3.09 -6.10
CA CYS A 198 -2.13 -3.41 -4.73
C CYS A 198 -2.18 -2.11 -3.92
N PRO A 199 -3.34 -1.46 -3.76
CA PRO A 199 -3.43 -0.20 -3.06
C PRO A 199 -3.05 -0.31 -1.58
N VAL A 200 -2.46 0.76 -1.03
CA VAL A 200 -2.14 0.88 0.39
C VAL A 200 -2.79 2.11 1.00
N LEU A 201 -2.93 2.10 2.34
CA LEU A 201 -3.12 3.31 3.14
C LEU A 201 -1.84 3.54 3.95
N GLU A 202 -1.44 4.80 4.07
CA GLU A 202 -0.40 5.25 4.98
C GLU A 202 -1.08 5.94 6.17
N ILE A 203 -0.97 5.35 7.35
CA ILE A 203 -1.59 5.85 8.59
C ILE A 203 -0.48 6.33 9.51
N PRO A 204 -0.35 7.65 9.79
CA PRO A 204 0.66 8.16 10.70
C PRO A 204 0.53 7.56 12.11
N LEU A 205 1.67 7.29 12.77
CA LEU A 205 1.72 6.69 14.11
C LEU A 205 1.92 7.72 15.22
N SER A 206 2.13 8.98 14.88
CA SER A 206 2.35 10.12 15.81
C SER A 206 1.25 11.16 15.69
#